data_c987c5fbfb228ac1d7b2fb91fa682bfa
#
_entry.id   c987c5fbfb228ac1d7b2fb91fa682bfa
#
_cell.length_a   1.000
_cell.length_b   1.000
_cell.length_c   1.000
_cell.angle_alpha   90.00
_cell.angle_beta   90.00
_cell.angle_gamma   90.00
#
_symmetry.space_group_name_H-M   'P 1'
#
loop_
_entity.id
_entity.type
_entity.pdbx_description
1 polymer ?
#
loop_
_entity_poly.entity_id
_entity_poly.type
_entity_poly.pdbx_seq_one_letter_code
_entity_poly.pdbx_strand_id
1 'polypeptide(L)'
;MELRHGSALEIPYEDERFDIVCTEHVQMNVADKNRFYSEIGRVLKPGGRLLFHDIFLGLGGPPFYPTPWAENESISALTTGREARSIIEQVGLKIDQWRVKTQESIEFFQRILARFEADGPPPIGTHLLMGDNAKDKLQNILHNLIEDRVSVALGMAHKN
;
A
#
# COMPACT_ATOMS: atom_id res chain seq x y z
N MET A 1 -3.48 -16.17 -16.51
CA MET A 1 -3.75 -15.43 -15.25
C MET A 1 -5.16 -15.75 -14.83
N GLU A 2 -5.36 -16.14 -13.57
CA GLU A 2 -6.69 -16.38 -12.99
C GLU A 2 -7.04 -15.20 -12.08
N LEU A 3 -8.23 -14.64 -12.22
CA LEU A 3 -8.75 -13.57 -11.37
C LEU A 3 -9.86 -14.13 -10.49
N ARG A 4 -9.77 -13.88 -9.18
CA ARG A 4 -10.79 -14.26 -8.20
C ARG A 4 -11.23 -13.04 -7.41
N HIS A 5 -12.53 -12.90 -7.23
CA HIS A 5 -13.09 -11.95 -6.27
C HIS A 5 -12.99 -12.57 -4.86
N GLY A 6 -12.53 -11.79 -3.88
CA GLY A 6 -12.41 -12.26 -2.50
C GLY A 6 -11.99 -11.12 -1.56
N SER A 7 -12.00 -11.41 -0.27
CA SER A 7 -11.52 -10.50 0.77
C SER A 7 -10.05 -10.82 1.10
N ALA A 8 -9.23 -9.79 1.30
CA ALA A 8 -7.88 -9.96 1.83
C ALA A 8 -7.86 -10.42 3.30
N LEU A 9 -9.01 -10.37 3.97
CA LEU A 9 -9.20 -10.90 5.33
C LEU A 9 -9.68 -12.36 5.35
N GLU A 10 -9.95 -12.93 4.18
CA GLU A 10 -10.36 -14.32 3.97
C GLU A 10 -9.99 -14.71 2.55
N ILE A 11 -8.70 -14.97 2.33
CA ILE A 11 -8.17 -15.27 0.99
C ILE A 11 -8.71 -16.63 0.52
N PRO A 12 -9.42 -16.72 -0.65
CA PRO A 12 -10.16 -17.90 -1.08
C PRO A 12 -9.24 -18.98 -1.65
N TYR A 13 -8.22 -19.34 -0.91
CA TYR A 13 -7.26 -20.40 -1.21
C TYR A 13 -6.92 -21.18 0.05
N GLU A 14 -6.50 -22.43 -0.15
CA GLU A 14 -6.04 -23.32 0.91
C GLU A 14 -4.73 -22.83 1.53
N ASP A 15 -4.40 -23.34 2.71
CA ASP A 15 -3.14 -23.11 3.39
C ASP A 15 -1.96 -23.56 2.51
N GLU A 16 -0.83 -22.89 2.64
CA GLU A 16 0.44 -23.27 2.02
C GLU A 16 0.35 -23.47 0.49
N ARG A 17 -0.43 -22.61 -0.17
CA ARG A 17 -0.69 -22.69 -1.61
C ARG A 17 0.38 -22.01 -2.45
N PHE A 18 0.97 -20.90 -1.97
CA PHE A 18 1.79 -20.00 -2.77
C PHE A 18 3.24 -19.94 -2.31
N ASP A 19 4.16 -19.88 -3.26
CA ASP A 19 5.57 -19.63 -3.02
C ASP A 19 5.83 -18.13 -2.79
N ILE A 20 5.01 -17.28 -3.43
CA ILE A 20 5.10 -15.81 -3.32
C ILE A 20 3.68 -15.23 -3.24
N VAL A 21 3.49 -14.27 -2.33
CA VAL A 21 2.33 -13.38 -2.27
C VAL A 21 2.83 -11.96 -2.45
N CYS A 22 2.20 -11.20 -3.35
CA CYS A 22 2.48 -9.78 -3.54
C CYS A 22 1.27 -8.94 -3.13
N THR A 23 1.54 -7.83 -2.43
CA THR A 23 0.55 -6.78 -2.19
C THR A 23 1.09 -5.44 -2.68
N GLU A 24 0.24 -4.67 -3.36
CA GLU A 24 0.59 -3.35 -3.84
C GLU A 24 -0.57 -2.39 -3.56
N HIS A 25 -0.31 -1.38 -2.72
CA HIS A 25 -1.29 -0.37 -2.32
C HIS A 25 -2.60 -0.95 -1.78
N VAL A 26 -2.52 -1.98 -0.92
CA VAL A 26 -3.68 -2.69 -0.33
C VAL A 26 -3.85 -2.38 1.14
N GLN A 27 -2.77 -2.43 1.92
CA GLN A 27 -2.84 -2.43 3.38
C GLN A 27 -3.50 -1.17 3.96
N MET A 28 -3.36 0.01 3.32
CA MET A 28 -3.96 1.26 3.79
C MET A 28 -5.50 1.24 3.76
N ASN A 29 -6.12 0.28 3.06
CA ASN A 29 -7.56 0.10 2.98
C ASN A 29 -8.09 -0.99 3.91
N VAL A 30 -7.20 -1.72 4.60
CA VAL A 30 -7.58 -2.87 5.43
C VAL A 30 -7.41 -2.51 6.90
N ALA A 31 -8.50 -2.42 7.65
CA ALA A 31 -8.46 -2.03 9.07
C ALA A 31 -7.83 -3.12 9.95
N ASP A 32 -8.22 -4.38 9.77
CA ASP A 32 -7.66 -5.51 10.52
C ASP A 32 -6.34 -5.99 9.92
N LYS A 33 -5.25 -5.34 10.32
CA LYS A 33 -3.90 -5.69 9.87
C LYS A 33 -3.46 -7.08 10.34
N ASN A 34 -3.85 -7.47 11.55
CA ASN A 34 -3.51 -8.79 12.07
C ASN A 34 -4.12 -9.88 11.21
N ARG A 35 -5.40 -9.79 10.91
CA ARG A 35 -6.08 -10.74 10.05
C ARG A 35 -5.51 -10.73 8.63
N PHE A 36 -5.24 -9.55 8.07
CA PHE A 36 -4.66 -9.38 6.74
C PHE A 36 -3.31 -10.11 6.61
N TYR A 37 -2.37 -9.85 7.50
CA TYR A 37 -1.05 -10.50 7.44
C TYR A 37 -1.10 -11.97 7.87
N SER A 38 -2.03 -12.36 8.75
CA SER A 38 -2.25 -13.78 9.09
C SER A 38 -2.73 -14.58 7.88
N GLU A 39 -3.65 -14.04 7.09
CA GLU A 39 -4.14 -14.70 5.86
C GLU A 39 -3.03 -14.84 4.82
N ILE A 40 -2.19 -13.81 4.66
CA ILE A 40 -1.00 -13.89 3.80
C ILE A 40 -0.08 -15.02 4.30
N GLY A 41 0.22 -15.05 5.59
CA GLY A 41 1.05 -16.09 6.20
C GLY A 41 0.43 -17.48 6.05
N ARG A 42 -0.90 -17.61 6.16
CA ARG A 42 -1.62 -18.88 6.01
C ARG A 42 -1.45 -19.46 4.60
N VAL A 43 -1.66 -18.64 3.58
CA VAL A 43 -1.60 -19.12 2.18
C VAL A 43 -0.17 -19.27 1.63
N LEU A 44 0.84 -18.69 2.31
CA LEU A 44 2.25 -18.91 1.97
C LEU A 44 2.70 -20.30 2.42
N LYS A 45 3.44 -20.99 1.57
CA LYS A 45 4.19 -22.21 1.93
C LYS A 45 5.28 -21.91 2.96
N PRO A 46 5.75 -22.90 3.73
CA PRO A 46 7.02 -22.78 4.46
C PRO A 46 8.14 -22.30 3.52
N GLY A 47 8.91 -21.30 3.92
CA GLY A 47 9.92 -20.63 3.08
C GLY A 47 9.35 -19.70 2.01
N GLY A 48 8.04 -19.60 1.85
CA GLY A 48 7.38 -18.68 0.92
C GLY A 48 7.57 -17.22 1.31
N ARG A 49 7.40 -16.30 0.37
CA ARG A 49 7.75 -14.89 0.53
C ARG A 49 6.56 -13.96 0.32
N LEU A 50 6.41 -12.99 1.22
CA LEU A 50 5.61 -11.80 1.02
C LEU A 50 6.47 -10.71 0.39
N LEU A 51 6.01 -10.13 -0.71
CA LEU A 51 6.52 -8.88 -1.27
C LEU A 51 5.45 -7.82 -1.12
N PHE A 52 5.82 -6.61 -0.72
CA PHE A 52 4.85 -5.53 -0.59
C PHE A 52 5.44 -4.18 -1.03
N HIS A 53 4.55 -3.33 -1.57
CA HIS A 53 4.80 -1.92 -1.85
C HIS A 53 3.58 -1.15 -1.38
N ASP A 54 3.70 -0.43 -0.26
CA ASP A 54 2.55 0.14 0.42
C ASP A 54 2.84 1.51 1.04
N ILE A 55 1.76 2.20 1.42
CA ILE A 55 1.77 3.52 2.04
C ILE A 55 1.52 3.35 3.54
N PHE A 56 2.31 4.03 4.35
CA PHE A 56 2.28 3.99 5.81
C PHE A 56 2.08 5.39 6.38
N LEU A 57 1.54 5.48 7.59
CA LEU A 57 1.45 6.73 8.32
C LEU A 57 2.86 7.23 8.65
N GLY A 58 3.11 8.50 8.37
CA GLY A 58 4.34 9.22 8.71
C GLY A 58 4.25 9.92 10.07
N LEU A 59 5.16 10.85 10.33
CA LEU A 59 5.25 11.59 11.59
C LEU A 59 4.77 13.05 11.49
N GLY A 60 4.49 13.54 10.28
CA GLY A 60 4.10 14.93 10.01
C GLY A 60 2.67 15.31 10.39
N GLY A 61 1.91 14.38 10.98
CA GLY A 61 0.51 14.60 11.39
C GLY A 61 -0.53 13.91 10.51
N PRO A 62 -1.82 14.19 10.68
CA PRO A 62 -2.89 13.55 9.91
C PRO A 62 -2.76 13.86 8.42
N PRO A 63 -2.98 12.87 7.53
CA PRO A 63 -2.95 13.10 6.09
C PRO A 63 -4.03 14.08 5.61
N PHE A 64 -3.73 14.82 4.55
CA PHE A 64 -4.72 15.58 3.80
C PHE A 64 -5.49 14.66 2.87
N TYR A 65 -6.81 14.80 2.85
CA TYR A 65 -7.73 14.09 1.96
C TYR A 65 -8.38 15.05 0.96
N PRO A 66 -8.89 14.55 -0.19
CA PRO A 66 -8.90 13.16 -0.63
C PRO A 66 -7.51 12.66 -1.06
N THR A 67 -7.32 11.35 -0.95
CA THR A 67 -6.11 10.63 -1.42
C THR A 67 -6.46 9.59 -2.46
N PRO A 68 -5.50 9.01 -3.20
CA PRO A 68 -5.80 7.97 -4.18
C PRO A 68 -6.55 6.75 -3.62
N TRP A 69 -6.45 6.47 -2.33
CA TRP A 69 -7.08 5.32 -1.67
C TRP A 69 -8.29 5.67 -0.81
N ALA A 70 -8.50 6.93 -0.45
CA ALA A 70 -9.59 7.34 0.46
C ALA A 70 -10.05 8.78 0.20
N GLU A 71 -11.37 8.98 0.17
CA GLU A 71 -11.97 10.31 0.08
C GLU A 71 -11.84 11.11 1.39
N ASN A 72 -11.78 10.42 2.51
CA ASN A 72 -11.67 11.01 3.83
C ASN A 72 -11.04 10.02 4.83
N GLU A 73 -10.75 10.49 6.04
CA GLU A 73 -10.11 9.72 7.09
C GLU A 73 -10.92 8.47 7.52
N SER A 74 -12.24 8.52 7.49
CA SER A 74 -13.09 7.43 8.02
C SER A 74 -12.98 6.12 7.23
N ILE A 75 -12.50 6.18 5.98
CA ILE A 75 -12.28 5.02 5.11
C ILE A 75 -10.80 4.74 4.84
N SER A 76 -9.91 5.40 5.58
CA SER A 76 -8.46 5.19 5.52
C SER A 76 -8.01 4.40 6.75
N ALA A 77 -7.28 3.34 6.54
CA ALA A 77 -6.79 2.47 7.60
C ALA A 77 -5.25 2.44 7.66
N LEU A 78 -4.63 3.62 7.54
CA LEU A 78 -3.17 3.72 7.64
C LEU A 78 -2.67 3.27 9.02
N THR A 79 -1.50 2.64 9.02
CA THR A 79 -0.71 2.32 10.22
C THR A 79 0.73 2.75 9.99
N THR A 80 1.48 2.97 11.06
CA THR A 80 2.90 3.31 10.95
C THR A 80 3.70 2.12 10.43
N GLY A 81 4.83 2.39 9.76
CA GLY A 81 5.74 1.32 9.33
C GLY A 81 6.28 0.48 10.51
N ARG A 82 6.39 1.07 11.71
CA ARG A 82 6.78 0.34 12.93
C ARG A 82 5.72 -0.66 13.36
N GLU A 83 4.46 -0.25 13.41
CA GLU A 83 3.34 -1.12 13.77
C GLU A 83 3.16 -2.24 12.74
N ALA A 84 3.22 -1.90 11.44
CA ALA A 84 3.13 -2.90 10.38
C ALA A 84 4.22 -3.97 10.50
N ARG A 85 5.47 -3.57 10.75
CA ARG A 85 6.58 -4.50 11.01
C ARG A 85 6.30 -5.41 12.19
N SER A 86 5.86 -4.84 13.30
CA SER A 86 5.53 -5.62 14.49
C SER A 86 4.44 -6.66 14.22
N ILE A 87 3.39 -6.28 13.48
CA ILE A 87 2.30 -7.19 13.13
C ILE A 87 2.80 -8.31 12.21
N ILE A 88 3.58 -7.98 11.17
CA ILE A 88 4.17 -8.96 10.24
C ILE A 88 5.00 -10.01 11.01
N GLU A 89 5.80 -9.57 11.97
CA GLU A 89 6.62 -10.48 12.78
C GLU A 89 5.77 -11.30 13.76
N GLN A 90 4.74 -10.73 14.37
CA GLN A 90 3.83 -11.42 15.29
C GLN A 90 3.02 -12.53 14.61
N VAL A 91 2.71 -12.41 13.33
CA VAL A 91 2.03 -13.47 12.57
C VAL A 91 2.98 -14.54 12.01
N GLY A 92 4.26 -14.51 12.39
CA GLY A 92 5.25 -15.53 12.05
C GLY A 92 6.00 -15.30 10.74
N LEU A 93 5.89 -14.12 10.14
CA LEU A 93 6.68 -13.73 8.98
C LEU A 93 7.93 -12.99 9.43
N LYS A 94 9.09 -13.33 8.89
CA LYS A 94 10.35 -12.66 9.20
C LYS A 94 10.70 -11.67 8.12
N ILE A 95 10.92 -10.41 8.51
CA ILE A 95 11.26 -9.33 7.57
C ILE A 95 12.74 -9.46 7.14
N ASP A 96 12.95 -9.63 5.85
CA ASP A 96 14.29 -9.67 5.23
C ASP A 96 14.74 -8.27 4.77
N GLN A 97 13.81 -7.51 4.21
CA GLN A 97 14.08 -6.17 3.68
C GLN A 97 12.93 -5.21 3.97
N TRP A 98 13.30 -3.98 4.26
CA TRP A 98 12.40 -2.84 4.35
C TRP A 98 13.11 -1.61 3.79
N ARG A 99 12.65 -1.13 2.65
CA ARG A 99 13.25 0.03 1.96
C ARG A 99 12.23 1.16 1.90
N VAL A 100 12.53 2.27 2.53
CA VAL A 100 11.74 3.49 2.39
C VAL A 100 11.95 4.04 0.98
N LYS A 101 10.85 4.36 0.30
CA LYS A 101 10.77 4.84 -1.08
C LYS A 101 10.06 6.20 -1.20
N THR A 102 9.96 6.91 -0.10
CA THR A 102 9.25 8.20 -0.02
C THR A 102 9.83 9.22 -1.01
N GLN A 103 11.16 9.34 -1.09
CA GLN A 103 11.81 10.32 -1.97
C GLN A 103 11.55 10.00 -3.45
N GLU A 104 11.70 8.74 -3.85
CA GLU A 104 11.42 8.31 -5.22
C GLU A 104 9.94 8.50 -5.60
N SER A 105 9.05 8.34 -4.61
CA SER A 105 7.61 8.59 -4.78
C SER A 105 7.31 10.08 -4.94
N ILE A 106 7.96 10.96 -4.19
CA ILE A 106 7.86 12.42 -4.36
C ILE A 106 8.22 12.80 -5.80
N GLU A 107 9.39 12.36 -6.27
CA GLU A 107 9.86 12.64 -7.63
C GLU A 107 8.89 12.09 -8.71
N PHE A 108 8.32 10.92 -8.46
CA PHE A 108 7.33 10.32 -9.35
C PHE A 108 6.06 11.17 -9.45
N PHE A 109 5.47 11.59 -8.32
CA PHE A 109 4.25 12.40 -8.31
C PHE A 109 4.49 13.81 -8.83
N GLN A 110 5.65 14.42 -8.60
CA GLN A 110 6.04 15.69 -9.22
C GLN A 110 6.03 15.60 -10.74
N ARG A 111 6.61 14.54 -11.32
CA ARG A 111 6.60 14.32 -12.77
C ARG A 111 5.20 14.09 -13.32
N ILE A 112 4.36 13.35 -12.62
CA ILE A 112 2.97 13.12 -13.03
C ILE A 112 2.20 14.42 -13.06
N LEU A 113 2.25 15.20 -11.99
CA LEU A 113 1.54 16.48 -11.90
C LEU A 113 2.01 17.47 -12.95
N ALA A 114 3.32 17.58 -13.19
CA ALA A 114 3.85 18.42 -14.26
C ALA A 114 3.30 18.02 -15.65
N ARG A 115 3.17 16.73 -15.93
CA ARG A 115 2.55 16.25 -17.19
C ARG A 115 1.06 16.55 -17.24
N PHE A 116 0.33 16.36 -16.14
CA PHE A 116 -1.09 16.72 -16.05
C PHE A 116 -1.32 18.21 -16.33
N GLU A 117 -0.41 19.07 -15.90
CA GLU A 117 -0.51 20.53 -16.13
C GLU A 117 -0.18 20.91 -17.56
N ALA A 118 0.82 20.25 -18.17
CA ALA A 118 1.27 20.56 -19.52
C ALA A 118 0.35 19.98 -20.60
N ASP A 119 -0.04 18.71 -20.45
CA ASP A 119 -0.66 17.92 -21.52
C ASP A 119 -2.11 17.48 -21.19
N GLY A 120 -2.57 17.74 -19.95
CA GLY A 120 -3.80 17.17 -19.42
C GLY A 120 -3.66 15.69 -19.04
N PRO A 121 -4.76 15.04 -18.60
CA PRO A 121 -4.74 13.63 -18.25
C PRO A 121 -4.51 12.76 -19.50
N PRO A 122 -3.69 11.70 -19.40
CA PRO A 122 -3.50 10.77 -20.52
C PRO A 122 -4.80 10.02 -20.82
N PRO A 123 -5.02 9.50 -22.05
CA PRO A 123 -6.22 8.75 -22.39
C PRO A 123 -6.47 7.51 -21.52
N ILE A 124 -5.41 6.88 -21.05
CA ILE A 124 -5.44 5.72 -20.13
C ILE A 124 -4.45 5.94 -19.02
N GLY A 125 -4.91 5.74 -17.76
CA GLY A 125 -4.05 5.88 -16.57
C GLY A 125 -4.85 5.70 -15.28
N THR A 126 -4.14 5.70 -14.16
CA THR A 126 -4.73 5.49 -12.82
C THR A 126 -5.76 6.56 -12.43
N HIS A 127 -5.70 7.75 -13.04
CA HIS A 127 -6.69 8.81 -12.82
C HIS A 127 -8.11 8.38 -13.15
N LEU A 128 -8.32 7.45 -14.09
CA LEU A 128 -9.64 6.89 -14.41
C LEU A 128 -10.26 6.13 -13.23
N LEU A 129 -9.42 5.53 -12.38
CA LEU A 129 -9.85 4.84 -11.15
C LEU A 129 -10.04 5.80 -9.97
N MET A 130 -9.42 6.98 -10.03
CA MET A 130 -9.49 7.98 -8.96
C MET A 130 -10.76 8.84 -9.03
N GLY A 131 -11.43 8.91 -10.19
CA GLY A 131 -12.62 9.72 -10.42
C GLY A 131 -12.30 11.18 -10.77
N ASP A 132 -13.33 12.02 -10.70
CA ASP A 132 -13.28 13.42 -11.19
C ASP A 132 -12.30 14.30 -10.41
N ASN A 133 -11.99 13.97 -9.15
CA ASN A 133 -11.04 14.67 -8.30
C ASN A 133 -9.62 14.08 -8.33
N ALA A 134 -9.27 13.35 -9.39
CA ALA A 134 -7.96 12.68 -9.52
C ALA A 134 -6.78 13.66 -9.35
N LYS A 135 -6.90 14.89 -9.85
CA LYS A 135 -5.84 15.91 -9.70
C LYS A 135 -5.63 16.28 -8.23
N ASP A 136 -6.71 16.49 -7.48
CA ASP A 136 -6.63 16.83 -6.06
C ASP A 136 -6.01 15.69 -5.26
N LYS A 137 -6.38 14.45 -5.57
CA LYS A 137 -5.79 13.25 -4.97
C LYS A 137 -4.29 13.15 -5.22
N LEU A 138 -3.85 13.45 -6.45
CA LEU A 138 -2.42 13.45 -6.81
C LEU A 138 -1.65 14.60 -6.13
N GLN A 139 -2.27 15.76 -5.98
CA GLN A 139 -1.68 16.89 -5.24
C GLN A 139 -1.58 16.57 -3.75
N ASN A 140 -2.63 16.02 -3.16
CA ASN A 140 -2.64 15.69 -1.74
C ASN A 140 -1.66 14.57 -1.39
N ILE A 141 -1.52 13.52 -2.23
CA ILE A 141 -0.51 12.48 -1.95
C ILE A 141 0.90 13.06 -2.01
N LEU A 142 1.20 13.92 -2.98
CA LEU A 142 2.50 14.59 -3.04
C LEU A 142 2.75 15.46 -1.80
N HIS A 143 1.76 16.24 -1.38
CA HIS A 143 1.84 17.09 -0.19
C HIS A 143 2.05 16.26 1.09
N ASN A 144 1.29 15.19 1.24
CA ASN A 144 1.43 14.26 2.36
C ASN A 144 2.82 13.61 2.44
N LEU A 145 3.42 13.27 1.28
CA LEU A 145 4.78 12.71 1.21
C LEU A 145 5.85 13.76 1.59
N ILE A 146 5.72 14.99 1.09
CA ILE A 146 6.67 16.09 1.37
C ILE A 146 6.65 16.47 2.85
N GLU A 147 5.48 16.47 3.48
CA GLU A 147 5.32 16.83 4.90
C GLU A 147 5.48 15.63 5.86
N ASP A 148 5.97 14.49 5.36
CA ASP A 148 6.10 13.26 6.16
C ASP A 148 4.80 12.85 6.89
N ARG A 149 3.63 13.16 6.32
CA ARG A 149 2.34 12.68 6.83
C ARG A 149 2.08 11.24 6.44
N VAL A 150 2.63 10.83 5.30
CA VAL A 150 2.70 9.44 4.86
C VAL A 150 4.08 9.11 4.32
N SER A 151 4.44 7.85 4.37
CA SER A 151 5.66 7.30 3.81
C SER A 151 5.35 6.12 2.90
N VAL A 152 6.22 5.85 1.94
CA VAL A 152 6.13 4.67 1.07
C VAL A 152 7.26 3.73 1.41
N ALA A 153 6.95 2.44 1.53
CA ALA A 153 7.97 1.42 1.68
C ALA A 153 7.70 0.21 0.80
N LEU A 154 8.80 -0.35 0.31
CA LEU A 154 8.87 -1.64 -0.36
C LEU A 154 9.58 -2.62 0.56
N GLY A 155 9.03 -3.81 0.71
CA GLY A 155 9.63 -4.80 1.60
C GLY A 155 9.44 -6.24 1.15
N MET A 156 10.18 -7.10 1.83
CA MET A 156 10.12 -8.53 1.69
C MET A 156 10.17 -9.18 3.07
N ALA A 157 9.31 -10.17 3.27
CA ALA A 157 9.33 -11.05 4.44
C ALA A 157 9.17 -12.51 3.99
N HIS A 158 9.61 -13.47 4.81
CA HIS A 158 9.41 -14.88 4.53
C HIS A 158 8.70 -15.58 5.68
N LYS A 159 8.01 -16.67 5.37
CA LYS A 159 7.44 -17.61 6.34
C LYS A 159 8.53 -18.62 6.73
N ASN A 160 8.75 -18.79 8.04
CA ASN A 160 9.68 -19.81 8.55
C ASN A 160 9.19 -21.24 8.24
#